data_e0b6a50e0bc02b93f780ea12aedca81f
#
_entry.id   e0b6a50e0bc02b93f780ea12aedca81f
#
_cell.length_a   1.000
_cell.length_b   1.000
_cell.length_c   1.000
_cell.angle_alpha   90.00
_cell.angle_beta   90.00
_cell.angle_gamma   90.00
#
_symmetry.space_group_name_H-M   'P 1'
#
loop_
_entity.id
_entity.type
_entity.pdbx_description
1 polymer ?
#
loop_
_entity_poly.entity_id
_entity_poly.type
_entity_poly.pdbx_seq_one_letter_code
_entity_poly.pdbx_strand_id
1 'polypeptide(L)'
;MKVRWLVNENFPAPSVAIMRASGHDVLSIAESHSGDDDVEVLALARKEGRWLVTFDQDYGELLFARHYAPPPAVILLRVPSYRPEEPAVWLEHLLCKPNGLLGKFTVFTGTTVRSRPLLHQSAT
;
A
#
# COMPACT_ATOMS: atom_id res chain seq x y z
N MET A 1 -2.03 1.93 16.82
CA MET A 1 -2.90 2.49 15.79
C MET A 1 -3.31 1.40 14.82
N LYS A 2 -4.59 1.31 14.54
CA LYS A 2 -5.08 0.33 13.57
C LYS A 2 -5.19 0.99 12.21
N VAL A 3 -4.52 0.40 11.25
CA VAL A 3 -4.54 0.86 9.87
C VAL A 3 -5.46 -0.05 9.06
N ARG A 4 -6.22 0.53 8.18
CA ARG A 4 -6.99 -0.23 7.21
C ARG A 4 -6.14 -0.36 5.95
N TRP A 5 -5.84 -1.58 5.57
CA TRP A 5 -4.94 -1.89 4.48
C TRP A 5 -5.68 -2.37 3.24
N LEU A 6 -5.14 -2.05 2.07
CA LEU A 6 -5.48 -2.73 0.83
C LEU A 6 -4.17 -3.25 0.25
N VAL A 7 -4.06 -4.57 0.11
CA VAL A 7 -2.87 -5.18 -0.47
C VAL A 7 -3.19 -5.67 -1.88
N ASN A 8 -2.30 -5.32 -2.82
CA ASN A 8 -2.52 -5.60 -4.22
C ASN A 8 -2.41 -7.11 -4.52
N GLU A 9 -2.73 -7.48 -5.75
CA GLU A 9 -2.88 -8.89 -6.14
C GLU A 9 -1.63 -9.72 -5.91
N ASN A 10 -0.45 -9.13 -6.08
CA ASN A 10 0.82 -9.83 -5.93
C ASN A 10 1.31 -9.95 -4.48
N PHE A 11 0.57 -9.40 -3.53
CA PHE A 11 0.97 -9.46 -2.13
C PHE A 11 0.73 -10.87 -1.59
N PRO A 12 1.72 -11.49 -0.91
CA PRO A 12 1.63 -12.92 -0.55
C PRO A 12 0.61 -13.19 0.55
N ALA A 13 -0.15 -14.26 0.36
CA ALA A 13 -1.20 -14.67 1.29
C ALA A 13 -0.69 -14.93 2.72
N PRO A 14 0.49 -15.54 2.94
CA PRO A 14 1.00 -15.69 4.31
C PRO A 14 1.16 -14.37 5.06
N SER A 15 1.60 -13.32 4.36
CA SER A 15 1.69 -11.99 4.98
C SER A 15 0.32 -11.43 5.33
N VAL A 16 -0.69 -11.65 4.48
CA VAL A 16 -2.06 -11.23 4.79
C VAL A 16 -2.53 -11.90 6.08
N ALA A 17 -2.29 -13.19 6.22
CA ALA A 17 -2.70 -13.93 7.42
C ALA A 17 -2.02 -13.38 8.68
N ILE A 18 -0.73 -13.06 8.59
CA ILE A 18 0.02 -12.50 9.71
C ILE A 18 -0.54 -11.13 10.10
N MET A 19 -0.80 -10.28 9.12
CA MET A 19 -1.36 -8.94 9.38
C MET A 19 -2.72 -9.03 10.05
N ARG A 20 -3.59 -9.91 9.58
CA ARG A 20 -4.91 -10.12 10.17
C ARG A 20 -4.81 -10.67 11.59
N ALA A 21 -3.89 -11.60 11.83
CA ALA A 21 -3.65 -12.14 13.17
C ALA A 21 -3.17 -11.07 14.14
N SER A 22 -2.48 -10.04 13.62
CA SER A 22 -2.03 -8.90 14.42
C SER A 22 -3.11 -7.85 14.64
N GLY A 23 -4.32 -8.08 14.14
CA GLY A 23 -5.46 -7.19 14.36
C GLY A 23 -5.68 -6.15 13.27
N HIS A 24 -4.96 -6.22 12.16
CA HIS A 24 -5.16 -5.27 11.06
C HIS A 24 -6.35 -5.65 10.19
N ASP A 25 -7.06 -4.62 9.72
CA ASP A 25 -8.11 -4.78 8.71
C ASP A 25 -7.43 -4.79 7.33
N VAL A 26 -7.43 -5.93 6.67
CA VAL A 26 -6.75 -6.11 5.39
C VAL A 26 -7.72 -6.56 4.32
N LEU A 27 -7.87 -5.74 3.28
CA LEU A 27 -8.57 -6.13 2.05
C LEU A 27 -7.51 -6.65 1.07
N SER A 28 -7.65 -7.89 0.63
CA SER A 28 -6.75 -8.48 -0.34
C SER A 28 -7.41 -8.50 -1.71
N ILE A 29 -6.77 -7.86 -2.68
CA ILE A 29 -7.28 -7.85 -4.06
C ILE A 29 -7.30 -9.28 -4.62
N ALA A 30 -6.29 -10.08 -4.31
CA ALA A 30 -6.24 -11.47 -4.77
C ALA A 30 -7.44 -12.28 -4.29
N GLU A 31 -7.98 -11.98 -3.10
CA GLU A 31 -9.09 -12.73 -2.53
C GLU A 31 -10.45 -12.32 -3.10
N SER A 32 -10.66 -11.03 -3.30
CA SER A 32 -12.01 -10.51 -3.56
C SER A 32 -12.17 -9.72 -4.86
N HIS A 33 -11.08 -9.23 -5.43
CA HIS A 33 -11.12 -8.35 -6.60
C HIS A 33 -10.06 -8.76 -7.62
N SER A 34 -9.76 -10.05 -7.70
CA SER A 34 -8.74 -10.54 -8.62
C SER A 34 -9.05 -10.11 -10.05
N GLY A 35 -8.05 -9.55 -10.73
CA GLY A 35 -8.20 -9.06 -12.09
C GLY A 35 -8.53 -7.57 -12.19
N ASP A 36 -8.81 -6.89 -11.09
CA ASP A 36 -9.01 -5.44 -11.13
C ASP A 36 -7.73 -4.75 -11.62
N ASP A 37 -7.90 -3.72 -12.46
CA ASP A 37 -6.74 -2.96 -12.92
C ASP A 37 -6.28 -1.95 -11.85
N ASP A 38 -5.14 -1.31 -12.10
CA ASP A 38 -4.52 -0.41 -11.12
C ASP A 38 -5.42 0.79 -10.79
N VAL A 39 -6.15 1.31 -11.76
CA VAL A 39 -7.07 2.43 -11.54
C VAL A 39 -8.21 2.02 -10.63
N GLU A 40 -8.76 0.83 -10.83
CA GLU A 40 -9.83 0.29 -9.99
C GLU A 40 -9.35 0.05 -8.57
N VAL A 41 -8.14 -0.51 -8.41
CA VAL A 41 -7.54 -0.76 -7.09
C VAL A 41 -7.33 0.57 -6.36
N LEU A 42 -6.80 1.57 -7.06
CA LEU A 42 -6.55 2.89 -6.48
C LEU A 42 -7.85 3.55 -6.02
N ALA A 43 -8.89 3.46 -6.84
CA ALA A 43 -10.21 4.01 -6.51
C ALA A 43 -10.82 3.33 -5.29
N LEU A 44 -10.68 2.01 -5.18
CA LEU A 44 -11.18 1.26 -4.05
C LEU A 44 -10.46 1.64 -2.77
N ALA A 45 -9.13 1.75 -2.82
CA ALA A 45 -8.34 2.17 -1.66
C ALA A 45 -8.77 3.55 -1.17
N ARG A 46 -8.98 4.48 -2.09
CA ARG A 46 -9.43 5.83 -1.76
C ARG A 46 -10.84 5.82 -1.17
N LYS A 47 -11.76 5.09 -1.81
CA LYS A 47 -13.16 5.03 -1.37
C LYS A 47 -13.28 4.49 0.06
N GLU A 48 -12.48 3.49 0.39
CA GLU A 48 -12.55 2.84 1.69
C GLU A 48 -11.57 3.40 2.72
N GLY A 49 -10.79 4.41 2.34
CA GLY A 49 -9.82 5.01 3.26
C GLY A 49 -8.72 4.04 3.66
N ARG A 50 -8.29 3.20 2.74
CA ARG A 50 -7.26 2.18 3.00
C ARG A 50 -5.90 2.62 2.53
N TRP A 51 -4.88 2.20 3.24
CA TRP A 51 -3.48 2.37 2.83
C TRP A 51 -3.16 1.28 1.82
N LEU A 52 -2.73 1.69 0.63
CA LEU A 52 -2.42 0.77 -0.46
C LEU A 52 -0.98 0.27 -0.35
N VAL A 53 -0.82 -1.05 -0.42
CA VAL A 53 0.49 -1.69 -0.47
C VAL A 53 0.60 -2.46 -1.78
N THR A 54 1.67 -2.22 -2.53
CA THR A 54 1.85 -2.82 -3.84
C THR A 54 3.32 -3.08 -4.13
N PHE A 55 3.57 -4.02 -5.05
CA PHE A 55 4.90 -4.24 -5.64
C PHE A 55 5.02 -3.60 -7.01
N ASP A 56 3.94 -2.99 -7.52
CA ASP A 56 3.87 -2.47 -8.88
C ASP A 56 4.25 -1.00 -8.93
N GLN A 57 5.27 -0.67 -9.74
CA GLN A 57 5.78 0.70 -9.88
C GLN A 57 4.81 1.62 -10.63
N ASP A 58 3.85 1.07 -11.36
CA ASP A 58 2.95 1.86 -12.20
C ASP A 58 2.06 2.81 -11.40
N TYR A 59 1.86 2.56 -10.11
CA TYR A 59 1.08 3.47 -9.27
C TYR A 59 1.71 4.85 -9.14
N GLY A 60 3.04 4.93 -9.18
CA GLY A 60 3.71 6.24 -9.17
C GLY A 60 3.31 7.09 -10.36
N GLU A 61 3.22 6.48 -11.55
CA GLU A 61 2.78 7.20 -12.74
C GLU A 61 1.33 7.65 -12.63
N LEU A 62 0.45 6.77 -12.18
CA LEU A 62 -0.97 7.12 -12.03
C LEU A 62 -1.16 8.30 -11.09
N LEU A 63 -0.43 8.33 -9.99
CA LEU A 63 -0.59 9.36 -8.98
C LEU A 63 0.09 10.68 -9.35
N PHE A 64 1.32 10.62 -9.87
CA PHE A 64 2.13 11.83 -10.05
C PHE A 64 2.11 12.37 -11.48
N ALA A 65 2.02 11.50 -12.47
CA ALA A 65 1.97 11.95 -13.87
C ALA A 65 0.54 12.11 -14.35
N ARG A 66 -0.36 11.24 -13.94
CA ARG A 66 -1.74 11.24 -14.42
C ARG A 66 -2.72 11.81 -13.40
N HIS A 67 -2.27 12.19 -12.23
CA HIS A 67 -3.01 12.92 -11.20
C HIS A 67 -4.29 12.25 -10.72
N TYR A 68 -4.33 10.92 -10.67
CA TYR A 68 -5.43 10.24 -9.99
C TYR A 68 -5.43 10.59 -8.53
N ALA A 69 -6.61 10.74 -7.95
CA ALA A 69 -6.74 11.10 -6.54
C ALA A 69 -6.18 9.99 -5.66
N PRO A 70 -5.34 10.33 -4.65
CA PRO A 70 -4.66 9.33 -3.86
C PRO A 70 -5.50 8.78 -2.72
N PRO A 71 -5.22 7.54 -2.28
CA PRO A 71 -5.69 7.05 -0.99
C PRO A 71 -4.89 7.71 0.15
N PRO A 72 -5.20 7.41 1.42
CA PRO A 72 -4.50 8.03 2.55
C PRO A 72 -2.99 7.83 2.56
N ALA A 73 -2.52 6.68 2.06
CA ALA A 73 -1.10 6.38 1.96
C ALA A 73 -0.88 5.32 0.90
N VAL A 74 0.30 5.34 0.27
CA VAL A 74 0.71 4.30 -0.67
C VAL A 74 2.10 3.84 -0.30
N ILE A 75 2.28 2.52 -0.21
CA ILE A 75 3.59 1.93 0.07
C ILE A 75 3.94 1.01 -1.09
N LEU A 76 5.03 1.34 -1.78
CA LEU A 76 5.59 0.55 -2.85
C LEU A 76 6.74 -0.28 -2.28
N LEU A 77 6.63 -1.59 -2.40
CA LEU A 77 7.66 -2.52 -1.95
C LEU A 77 8.53 -2.89 -3.16
N ARG A 78 9.80 -2.53 -3.12
CA ARG A 78 10.76 -2.80 -4.18
C ARG A 78 11.84 -3.73 -3.67
N VAL A 79 11.44 -4.93 -3.30
CA VAL A 79 12.35 -5.95 -2.82
C VAL A 79 12.26 -7.13 -3.78
N PRO A 80 13.34 -7.45 -4.51
CA PRO A 80 13.27 -8.43 -5.60
C PRO A 80 13.12 -9.87 -5.16
N SER A 81 13.53 -10.18 -3.93
CA SER A 81 13.47 -11.55 -3.41
C SER A 81 13.14 -11.52 -1.94
N TYR A 82 12.17 -12.33 -1.51
CA TYR A 82 11.73 -12.35 -0.13
C TYR A 82 10.94 -13.62 0.15
N ARG A 83 10.83 -13.96 1.43
CA ARG A 83 9.94 -15.02 1.87
C ARG A 83 8.51 -14.47 1.96
N PRO A 84 7.49 -15.31 1.72
CA PRO A 84 6.10 -14.83 1.74
C PRO A 84 5.65 -14.17 3.04
N GLU A 85 6.31 -14.46 4.15
CA GLU A 85 5.99 -13.86 5.44
C GLU A 85 6.65 -12.50 5.66
N GLU A 86 7.68 -12.18 4.90
CA GLU A 86 8.49 -10.99 5.16
C GLU A 86 7.76 -9.67 4.92
N PRO A 87 6.91 -9.53 3.89
CA PRO A 87 6.20 -8.26 3.70
C PRO A 87 5.41 -7.80 4.93
N ALA A 88 4.79 -8.73 5.66
CA ALA A 88 4.09 -8.36 6.89
C ALA A 88 5.05 -7.78 7.94
N VAL A 89 6.25 -8.33 8.04
CA VAL A 89 7.26 -7.83 8.97
C VAL A 89 7.72 -6.44 8.58
N TRP A 90 7.93 -6.20 7.28
CA TRP A 90 8.33 -4.87 6.80
C TRP A 90 7.28 -3.82 7.14
N LEU A 91 6.00 -4.14 6.94
CA LEU A 91 4.92 -3.19 7.22
C LEU A 91 4.82 -2.86 8.71
N GLU A 92 4.96 -3.87 9.58
CA GLU A 92 5.02 -3.62 11.03
C GLU A 92 6.17 -2.69 11.38
N HIS A 93 7.32 -2.90 10.76
CA HIS A 93 8.49 -2.06 11.00
C HIS A 93 8.25 -0.62 10.56
N LEU A 94 7.65 -0.45 9.38
CA LEU A 94 7.32 0.88 8.86
C LEU A 94 6.30 1.59 9.74
N LEU A 95 5.38 0.86 10.36
CA LEU A 95 4.37 1.43 11.25
C LEU A 95 4.95 2.00 12.54
N CYS A 96 6.20 1.71 12.87
CA CYS A 96 6.84 2.32 14.04
C CYS A 96 6.88 3.85 13.92
N LYS A 97 6.74 4.38 12.71
CA LYS A 97 6.65 5.82 12.46
C LYS A 97 5.42 6.10 11.58
N PRO A 98 4.20 5.86 12.11
CA PRO A 98 2.99 5.94 11.28
C PRO A 98 2.77 7.33 10.67
N ASN A 99 3.16 8.39 11.38
CA ASN A 99 3.02 9.76 10.87
C ASN A 99 3.96 10.02 9.69
N GLY A 100 4.98 9.21 9.52
CA GLY A 100 5.86 9.31 8.36
C GLY A 100 5.28 8.69 7.09
N LEU A 101 4.20 7.92 7.20
CA LEU A 101 3.58 7.23 6.06
C LEU A 101 2.29 7.88 5.59
N LEU A 102 1.53 8.47 6.50
CA LEU A 102 0.24 9.05 6.17
C LEU A 102 0.41 10.24 5.23
N GLY A 103 -0.36 10.24 4.15
CA GLY A 103 -0.31 11.30 3.15
C GLY A 103 0.89 11.21 2.22
N LYS A 104 1.60 10.09 2.22
CA LYS A 104 2.83 9.94 1.46
C LYS A 104 2.84 8.70 0.58
N PHE A 105 3.63 8.80 -0.47
CA PHE A 105 4.02 7.68 -1.31
C PHE A 105 5.40 7.23 -0.83
N THR A 106 5.47 6.06 -0.22
CA THR A 106 6.68 5.55 0.40
C THR A 106 7.23 4.38 -0.39
N VAL A 107 8.51 4.40 -0.68
CA VAL A 107 9.20 3.30 -1.36
C VAL A 107 10.12 2.62 -0.37
N PHE A 108 9.92 1.33 -0.17
CA PHE A 108 10.73 0.49 0.69
C PHE A 108 11.53 -0.50 -0.16
N THR A 109 12.86 -0.51 -0.01
CA THR A 109 13.73 -1.38 -0.81
C THR A 109 14.32 -2.55 -0.03
N GLY A 110 14.00 -2.65 1.25
CA GLY A 110 14.63 -3.62 2.15
C GLY A 110 15.75 -2.98 2.98
N THR A 111 16.42 -1.98 2.43
CA THR A 111 17.51 -1.28 3.11
C THR A 111 17.28 0.22 3.22
N THR A 112 16.40 0.78 2.40
CA THR A 112 16.10 2.22 2.41
C THR A 112 14.60 2.44 2.43
N VAL A 113 14.20 3.57 3.00
CA VAL A 113 12.83 4.06 3.00
C VAL A 113 12.85 5.48 2.48
N ARG A 114 12.13 5.73 1.39
CA ARG A 114 12.01 7.06 0.80
C ARG A 114 10.54 7.41 0.68
N SER A 115 10.19 8.63 1.05
CA SER A 115 8.81 9.09 0.98
C SER A 115 8.73 10.43 0.27
N ARG A 116 7.63 10.63 -0.44
CA ARG A 116 7.28 11.93 -1.02
C ARG A 116 5.80 12.20 -0.76
N PRO A 117 5.39 13.46 -0.61
CA PRO A 117 3.98 13.74 -0.38
C PRO A 117 3.11 13.28 -1.55
N LEU A 118 1.95 12.72 -1.22
CA LEU A 118 0.92 12.46 -2.22
C LEU A 118 0.32 13.80 -2.64
N LEU A 119 0.04 13.92 -3.94
CA LEU A 119 -0.56 15.13 -4.46
C LEU A 119 -2.03 15.16 -4.09
N HIS A 120 -2.42 16.19 -3.36
CA HIS A 120 -3.82 16.39 -3.07
C HIS A 120 -4.48 17.08 -4.24
N GLN A 121 -5.61 16.53 -4.70
CA GLN A 121 -6.47 17.32 -5.55
C GLN A 121 -7.17 18.31 -4.63
N SER A 122 -6.80 19.55 -4.80
CA SER A 122 -7.44 20.60 -4.03
C SER A 122 -8.94 20.59 -4.29
N ALA A 123 -9.72 20.70 -3.24
CA ALA A 123 -11.17 20.84 -3.35
C ALA A 123 -11.57 22.25 -3.79
N THR A 124 -10.61 23.12 -3.90
CA THR A 124 -10.85 24.47 -4.37
C THR A 124 -10.74 24.55 -5.87
#